data_13f92f828dcf60f5c8e8c1ad49d0cb44
#
_entry.id   13f92f828dcf60f5c8e8c1ad49d0cb44
#
_cell.length_a   1.000
_cell.length_b   1.000
_cell.length_c   1.000
_cell.angle_alpha   90.00
_cell.angle_beta   90.00
_cell.angle_gamma   90.00
#
_symmetry.space_group_name_H-M   'P 1'
#
loop_
_entity.id
_entity.type
_entity.pdbx_description
1 polymer ?
#
loop_
_entity_poly.entity_id
_entity_poly.type
_entity_poly.pdbx_seq_one_letter_code
_entity_poly.pdbx_strand_id
1 'polypeptide(L)'
;SRTEAVRTGMDAVEQILGTQSGFYTSDSYAQNWFNGQQLINEGYNAWIARWSSSSPATNGYMMWQYSNVGQVNGISGNVDLNYCYKTYTFHPVNDYTGGYTTITVYDINTGKQVTGNITELTKQIVANEVGGGLGLTGAGERAELYKAQAVAAHSYLVYMLNRGMVPQVGLKAYSGYSGLSEAVEAVKNAMIVYNGAVINAVYTSCSGSYTNSAANMGWTSVPYLTSVESKYD
;
A
#
# COMPACT_ATOMS: atom_id res chain seq x y z
N SER A 1 31.77 -5.11 -15.63
CA SER A 1 32.06 -4.11 -14.56
C SER A 1 30.98 -4.14 -13.48
N ARG A 2 31.24 -3.53 -12.32
CA ARG A 2 30.21 -3.40 -11.26
C ARG A 2 29.02 -2.57 -11.72
N THR A 3 29.25 -1.52 -12.49
CA THR A 3 28.16 -0.72 -13.10
C THR A 3 27.28 -1.58 -14.00
N GLU A 4 27.89 -2.48 -14.77
CA GLU A 4 27.14 -3.42 -15.62
C GLU A 4 26.30 -4.41 -14.80
N ALA A 5 26.84 -4.92 -13.69
CA ALA A 5 26.08 -5.82 -12.82
C ALA A 5 24.85 -5.14 -12.20
N VAL A 6 24.99 -3.86 -11.75
CA VAL A 6 23.85 -3.06 -11.23
C VAL A 6 22.83 -2.83 -12.33
N ARG A 7 23.25 -2.45 -13.54
CA ARG A 7 22.37 -2.27 -14.70
C ARG A 7 21.59 -3.54 -15.01
N THR A 8 22.29 -4.68 -15.17
CA THR A 8 21.65 -5.97 -15.48
C THR A 8 20.60 -6.34 -14.42
N GLY A 9 20.88 -6.09 -13.15
CA GLY A 9 19.89 -6.33 -12.08
C GLY A 9 18.66 -5.44 -12.19
N MET A 10 18.84 -4.15 -12.50
CA MET A 10 17.73 -3.21 -12.69
C MET A 10 16.90 -3.55 -13.94
N ASP A 11 17.55 -3.87 -15.06
CA ASP A 11 16.89 -4.30 -16.29
C ASP A 11 16.02 -5.56 -16.07
N ALA A 12 16.54 -6.51 -15.31
CA ALA A 12 15.79 -7.72 -14.96
C ALA A 12 14.53 -7.40 -14.11
N VAL A 13 14.66 -6.47 -13.16
CA VAL A 13 13.51 -6.00 -12.35
C VAL A 13 12.48 -5.31 -13.25
N GLU A 14 12.90 -4.42 -14.15
CA GLU A 14 12.01 -3.75 -15.10
C GLU A 14 11.30 -4.74 -16.02
N GLN A 15 12.03 -5.72 -16.52
CA GLN A 15 11.47 -6.76 -17.40
C GLN A 15 10.42 -7.62 -16.66
N ILE A 16 10.65 -7.96 -15.39
CA ILE A 16 9.75 -8.80 -14.60
C ILE A 16 8.52 -8.02 -14.11
N LEU A 17 8.72 -6.79 -13.65
CA LEU A 17 7.68 -6.01 -12.98
C LEU A 17 6.96 -5.02 -13.89
N GLY A 18 7.49 -4.75 -15.09
CA GLY A 18 6.93 -3.76 -16.01
C GLY A 18 6.95 -2.32 -15.48
N THR A 19 7.86 -2.01 -14.56
CA THR A 19 7.98 -0.69 -13.92
C THR A 19 9.42 -0.21 -13.92
N GLN A 20 9.63 1.10 -13.92
CA GLN A 20 10.97 1.67 -13.86
C GLN A 20 11.64 1.31 -12.54
N SER A 21 12.83 0.75 -12.60
CA SER A 21 13.66 0.38 -11.46
C SER A 21 14.60 1.50 -11.03
N GLY A 22 15.32 1.27 -9.94
CA GLY A 22 16.33 2.19 -9.44
C GLY A 22 17.26 1.51 -8.45
N PHE A 23 18.25 2.27 -7.98
CA PHE A 23 19.21 1.78 -6.99
C PHE A 23 19.24 2.72 -5.77
N TYR A 24 19.46 2.11 -4.61
CA TYR A 24 19.79 2.81 -3.37
C TYR A 24 21.26 2.57 -3.04
N THR A 25 22.00 3.64 -2.74
CA THR A 25 23.38 3.55 -2.34
C THR A 25 23.88 4.80 -1.60
N SER A 26 25.03 4.73 -0.94
CA SER A 26 25.69 5.94 -0.46
C SER A 26 26.34 6.72 -1.61
N ASP A 27 26.43 8.05 -1.44
CA ASP A 27 27.08 8.94 -2.41
C ASP A 27 28.52 8.50 -2.73
N SER A 28 29.28 8.06 -1.71
CA SER A 28 30.65 7.57 -1.91
C SER A 28 30.72 6.28 -2.72
N TYR A 29 29.75 5.38 -2.56
CA TYR A 29 29.68 4.15 -3.34
C TYR A 29 29.29 4.41 -4.79
N ALA A 30 28.33 5.33 -5.02
CA ALA A 30 27.96 5.74 -6.36
C ALA A 30 29.12 6.33 -7.18
N GLN A 31 30.09 6.95 -6.50
CA GLN A 31 31.25 7.56 -7.14
C GLN A 31 32.44 6.60 -7.29
N ASN A 32 32.73 5.78 -6.27
CA ASN A 32 34.00 5.07 -6.17
C ASN A 32 33.93 3.57 -6.47
N TRP A 33 32.76 2.94 -6.36
CA TRP A 33 32.60 1.50 -6.52
C TRP A 33 31.92 1.08 -7.81
N PHE A 34 31.02 1.91 -8.31
CA PHE A 34 30.42 1.81 -9.62
C PHE A 34 30.11 3.22 -10.12
N ASN A 35 29.81 3.39 -11.40
CA ASN A 35 29.50 4.69 -11.97
C ASN A 35 28.00 4.99 -11.83
N GLY A 36 27.57 5.46 -10.65
CA GLY A 36 26.17 5.80 -10.38
C GLY A 36 25.68 6.96 -11.25
N GLN A 37 26.53 7.94 -11.55
CA GLN A 37 26.16 9.05 -12.45
C GLN A 37 25.85 8.56 -13.87
N GLN A 38 26.56 7.56 -14.37
CA GLN A 38 26.27 6.96 -15.68
C GLN A 38 24.88 6.33 -15.69
N LEU A 39 24.52 5.54 -14.66
CA LEU A 39 23.21 4.91 -14.57
C LEU A 39 22.07 5.94 -14.49
N ILE A 40 22.26 7.04 -13.75
CA ILE A 40 21.31 8.16 -13.71
C ILE A 40 21.14 8.79 -15.11
N ASN A 41 22.22 9.02 -15.82
CA ASN A 41 22.22 9.58 -17.17
C ASN A 41 21.54 8.63 -18.19
N GLU A 42 21.57 7.33 -17.93
CA GLU A 42 20.87 6.30 -18.71
C GLU A 42 19.37 6.21 -18.36
N GLY A 43 18.91 6.93 -17.33
CA GLY A 43 17.50 7.07 -16.97
C GLY A 43 17.06 6.27 -15.75
N TYR A 44 17.95 5.52 -15.10
CA TYR A 44 17.60 4.79 -13.87
C TYR A 44 17.39 5.74 -12.70
N ASN A 45 16.44 5.41 -11.84
CA ASN A 45 16.20 6.15 -10.61
C ASN A 45 17.32 5.91 -9.59
N ALA A 46 17.70 6.97 -8.87
CA ALA A 46 18.71 6.84 -7.82
C ALA A 46 18.18 7.43 -6.50
N TRP A 47 18.29 6.66 -5.44
CA TRP A 47 18.11 7.10 -4.06
C TRP A 47 19.48 7.11 -3.38
N ILE A 48 20.01 8.31 -3.15
CA ILE A 48 21.39 8.50 -2.67
C ILE A 48 21.39 8.86 -1.19
N ALA A 49 22.09 8.07 -0.39
CA ALA A 49 22.32 8.38 1.03
C ALA A 49 23.59 9.21 1.19
N ARG A 50 23.43 10.38 1.78
CA ARG A 50 24.51 11.24 2.27
C ARG A 50 23.99 11.99 3.49
N TRP A 51 24.34 11.54 4.66
CA TRP A 51 23.92 12.13 5.92
C TRP A 51 24.76 13.39 6.19
N SER A 52 24.32 14.51 5.65
CA SER A 52 25.03 15.76 5.64
C SER A 52 24.05 16.90 5.36
N SER A 53 24.45 18.13 5.72
CA SER A 53 23.78 19.35 5.28
C SER A 53 24.07 19.71 3.81
N SER A 54 25.07 19.08 3.20
CA SER A 54 25.44 19.29 1.80
C SER A 54 24.90 18.16 0.94
N SER A 55 24.28 18.50 -0.20
CA SER A 55 23.74 17.55 -1.15
C SER A 55 24.78 16.54 -1.67
N PRO A 56 24.35 15.36 -2.15
CA PRO A 56 25.25 14.41 -2.83
C PRO A 56 25.99 15.06 -4.00
N ALA A 57 27.22 14.58 -4.24
CA ALA A 57 28.00 15.00 -5.40
C ALA A 57 27.49 14.35 -6.70
N THR A 58 26.88 13.19 -6.62
CA THR A 58 26.12 12.57 -7.72
C THR A 58 24.90 13.45 -8.03
N ASN A 59 24.66 13.78 -9.31
CA ASN A 59 23.57 14.68 -9.71
C ASN A 59 22.41 13.92 -10.36
N GLY A 60 21.20 14.52 -10.32
CA GLY A 60 20.01 13.95 -10.99
C GLY A 60 19.37 12.78 -10.23
N TYR A 61 19.76 12.56 -8.98
CA TYR A 61 19.10 11.58 -8.13
C TYR A 61 17.62 11.95 -7.89
N MET A 62 16.83 10.94 -7.72
CA MET A 62 15.41 11.03 -7.45
C MET A 62 15.13 11.38 -5.98
N MET A 63 15.91 10.80 -5.08
CA MET A 63 15.74 10.94 -3.64
C MET A 63 17.09 11.06 -2.94
N TRP A 64 17.14 11.90 -1.94
CA TRP A 64 18.30 12.07 -1.06
C TRP A 64 17.94 11.75 0.38
N GLN A 65 18.55 10.70 0.94
CA GLN A 65 18.51 10.41 2.37
C GLN A 65 19.56 11.30 3.06
N TYR A 66 19.08 12.35 3.72
CA TYR A 66 19.98 13.36 4.31
C TYR A 66 20.27 13.12 5.80
N SER A 67 19.50 12.25 6.47
CA SER A 67 19.68 11.91 7.88
C SER A 67 19.21 10.49 8.16
N ASN A 68 19.86 9.85 9.14
CA ASN A 68 19.47 8.56 9.73
C ASN A 68 19.13 8.68 11.22
N VAL A 69 18.99 9.90 11.71
CA VAL A 69 18.69 10.22 13.13
C VAL A 69 17.47 11.13 13.28
N GLY A 70 16.55 11.07 12.30
CA GLY A 70 15.29 11.81 12.34
C GLY A 70 14.39 11.35 13.47
N GLN A 71 13.43 12.20 13.84
CA GLN A 71 12.38 11.90 14.80
C GLN A 71 11.03 12.16 14.15
N VAL A 72 10.10 11.22 14.32
CA VAL A 72 8.72 11.33 13.84
C VAL A 72 7.78 11.03 15.01
N ASN A 73 6.81 11.91 15.24
CA ASN A 73 5.84 11.71 16.31
C ASN A 73 5.09 10.38 16.13
N GLY A 74 5.07 9.57 17.19
CA GLY A 74 4.45 8.24 17.18
C GLY A 74 5.40 7.11 16.80
N ILE A 75 6.65 7.39 16.41
CA ILE A 75 7.67 6.37 16.16
C ILE A 75 8.75 6.46 17.24
N SER A 76 9.00 5.34 17.92
CA SER A 76 10.08 5.24 18.89
C SER A 76 11.40 4.95 18.18
N GLY A 77 12.43 5.76 18.45
CA GLY A 77 13.75 5.62 17.85
C GLY A 77 13.99 6.54 16.66
N ASN A 78 15.15 6.36 16.04
CA ASN A 78 15.55 7.15 14.90
C ASN A 78 14.90 6.64 13.61
N VAL A 79 14.59 7.57 12.72
CA VAL A 79 14.08 7.29 11.36
C VAL A 79 14.96 7.96 10.32
N ASP A 80 15.00 7.39 9.13
CA ASP A 80 15.64 8.00 7.97
C ASP A 80 14.80 9.15 7.43
N LEU A 81 15.42 10.30 7.21
CA LEU A 81 14.78 11.45 6.61
C LEU A 81 15.28 11.67 5.18
N ASN A 82 14.33 11.95 4.29
CA ASN A 82 14.60 12.02 2.86
C ASN A 82 13.98 13.28 2.22
N TYR A 83 14.67 13.84 1.23
CA TYR A 83 14.07 14.72 0.24
C TYR A 83 13.75 13.91 -1.02
N CYS A 84 12.50 13.95 -1.48
CA CYS A 84 12.10 13.38 -2.75
C CYS A 84 11.89 14.48 -3.78
N TYR A 85 12.59 14.40 -4.91
CA TYR A 85 12.59 15.41 -5.97
C TYR A 85 11.73 14.99 -7.17
N LYS A 86 11.31 13.72 -7.22
CA LYS A 86 10.32 13.26 -8.19
C LYS A 86 8.94 13.27 -7.58
N THR A 87 8.00 13.86 -8.27
CA THR A 87 6.59 13.64 -7.96
C THR A 87 6.27 12.21 -8.36
N TYR A 88 6.08 11.33 -7.38
CA TYR A 88 5.44 10.06 -7.65
C TYR A 88 3.95 10.32 -7.81
N THR A 89 3.47 10.28 -9.01
CA THR A 89 2.13 9.81 -9.22
C THR A 89 2.21 8.32 -8.88
N PHE A 90 1.68 7.95 -7.72
CA PHE A 90 1.25 6.57 -7.56
C PHE A 90 0.22 6.36 -8.66
N HIS A 91 0.65 5.84 -9.79
CA HIS A 91 -0.26 5.10 -10.60
C HIS A 91 -0.53 3.85 -9.77
N PRO A 92 -1.73 3.69 -9.21
CA PRO A 92 -2.11 2.39 -8.74
C PRO A 92 -1.83 1.47 -9.92
N VAL A 93 -1.06 0.42 -9.68
CA VAL A 93 -0.74 -0.58 -10.68
C VAL A 93 -2.08 -1.08 -11.18
N ASN A 94 -2.43 -0.63 -12.37
CA ASN A 94 -3.71 -0.68 -13.04
C ASN A 94 -4.79 0.23 -12.44
N ASP A 95 -5.43 1.00 -13.30
CA ASP A 95 -6.81 1.46 -13.21
C ASP A 95 -7.77 0.23 -13.17
N TYR A 96 -7.44 -0.72 -12.32
CA TYR A 96 -8.18 -1.97 -12.19
C TYR A 96 -9.30 -1.75 -11.18
N THR A 97 -10.27 -0.95 -11.60
CA THR A 97 -11.55 -0.83 -10.88
C THR A 97 -12.35 -2.15 -10.93
N GLY A 98 -11.78 -3.21 -11.49
CA GLY A 98 -12.51 -4.43 -11.82
C GLY A 98 -13.64 -4.21 -12.83
N GLY A 99 -13.80 -2.99 -13.35
CA GLY A 99 -14.92 -2.62 -14.23
C GLY A 99 -16.26 -2.45 -13.50
N TYR A 100 -16.27 -2.56 -12.17
CA TYR A 100 -17.51 -2.48 -11.39
C TYR A 100 -17.77 -1.04 -10.92
N THR A 101 -18.86 -0.43 -11.38
CA THR A 101 -19.34 0.88 -10.89
C THR A 101 -20.52 0.74 -9.95
N THR A 102 -21.43 -0.18 -10.25
CA THR A 102 -22.60 -0.51 -9.43
C THR A 102 -22.59 -2.00 -9.14
N ILE A 103 -22.73 -2.35 -7.87
CA ILE A 103 -22.66 -3.73 -7.38
C ILE A 103 -23.82 -4.02 -6.43
N THR A 104 -24.09 -5.31 -6.22
CA THR A 104 -25.01 -5.77 -5.19
C THR A 104 -24.21 -6.51 -4.11
N VAL A 105 -24.45 -6.18 -2.86
CA VAL A 105 -23.91 -6.84 -1.68
C VAL A 105 -25.04 -7.37 -0.80
N TYR A 106 -24.77 -8.37 0.04
CA TYR A 106 -25.67 -8.78 1.11
C TYR A 106 -25.21 -8.11 2.41
N ASP A 107 -26.05 -7.22 2.93
CA ASP A 107 -25.80 -6.54 4.20
C ASP A 107 -26.16 -7.48 5.37
N ILE A 108 -25.13 -7.93 6.09
CA ILE A 108 -25.28 -8.85 7.23
C ILE A 108 -25.97 -8.18 8.43
N ASN A 109 -25.93 -6.84 8.54
CA ASN A 109 -26.58 -6.11 9.63
C ASN A 109 -28.10 -6.09 9.49
N THR A 110 -28.60 -6.05 8.26
CA THR A 110 -30.05 -5.96 7.98
C THR A 110 -30.65 -7.23 7.38
N GLY A 111 -29.81 -8.18 6.94
CA GLY A 111 -30.23 -9.41 6.26
C GLY A 111 -30.80 -9.16 4.85
N LYS A 112 -30.42 -8.06 4.19
CA LYS A 112 -30.97 -7.66 2.88
C LYS A 112 -29.88 -7.46 1.84
N GLN A 113 -30.25 -7.62 0.57
CA GLN A 113 -29.41 -7.18 -0.53
C GLN A 113 -29.50 -5.66 -0.71
N VAL A 114 -28.37 -5.02 -0.93
CA VAL A 114 -28.24 -3.60 -1.21
C VAL A 114 -27.46 -3.42 -2.51
N THR A 115 -28.01 -2.64 -3.43
CA THR A 115 -27.37 -2.31 -4.71
C THR A 115 -26.97 -0.84 -4.70
N GLY A 116 -25.74 -0.53 -5.07
CA GLY A 116 -25.24 0.84 -5.08
C GLY A 116 -23.89 0.98 -5.76
N ASN A 117 -23.42 2.22 -5.83
CA ASN A 117 -22.06 2.50 -6.31
C ASN A 117 -21.02 1.83 -5.41
N ILE A 118 -20.00 1.19 -6.00
CA ILE A 118 -19.00 0.42 -5.25
C ILE A 118 -18.23 1.28 -4.24
N THR A 119 -17.88 2.51 -4.59
CA THR A 119 -17.18 3.44 -3.68
C THR A 119 -18.06 3.83 -2.50
N GLU A 120 -19.34 4.12 -2.76
CA GLU A 120 -20.30 4.45 -1.71
C GLU A 120 -20.55 3.27 -0.75
N LEU A 121 -20.64 2.06 -1.28
CA LEU A 121 -20.73 0.85 -0.45
C LEU A 121 -19.43 0.62 0.33
N THR A 122 -18.25 0.87 -0.27
CA THR A 122 -16.98 0.81 0.44
C THR A 122 -16.92 1.78 1.62
N LYS A 123 -17.40 3.03 1.47
CA LYS A 123 -17.51 3.98 2.59
C LYS A 123 -18.36 3.44 3.74
N GLN A 124 -19.49 2.81 3.42
CA GLN A 124 -20.37 2.20 4.41
C GLN A 124 -19.73 0.99 5.10
N ILE A 125 -18.94 0.17 4.37
CA ILE A 125 -18.18 -0.94 4.94
C ILE A 125 -17.11 -0.39 5.89
N VAL A 126 -16.32 0.60 5.46
CA VAL A 126 -15.28 1.22 6.31
C VAL A 126 -15.89 1.81 7.58
N ALA A 127 -17.08 2.44 7.48
CA ALA A 127 -17.79 2.97 8.64
C ALA A 127 -18.25 1.87 9.59
N ASN A 128 -18.66 0.71 9.07
CA ASN A 128 -19.04 -0.44 9.88
C ASN A 128 -17.86 -1.05 10.63
N GLU A 129 -16.73 -1.22 9.95
CA GLU A 129 -15.57 -1.93 10.47
C GLU A 129 -14.74 -1.05 11.42
N VAL A 130 -14.41 0.16 11.01
CA VAL A 130 -13.44 1.02 11.69
C VAL A 130 -13.90 2.48 11.90
N GLY A 131 -15.18 2.78 11.71
CA GLY A 131 -15.70 4.15 11.78
C GLY A 131 -15.39 4.85 13.11
N GLY A 132 -15.36 4.12 14.23
CA GLY A 132 -14.96 4.63 15.53
C GLY A 132 -13.47 4.97 15.67
N GLY A 133 -12.64 4.71 14.64
CA GLY A 133 -11.21 5.04 14.63
C GLY A 133 -10.34 4.14 15.52
N LEU A 134 -10.87 3.06 16.07
CA LEU A 134 -10.17 2.07 16.91
C LEU A 134 -9.33 2.72 18.05
N GLY A 135 -9.81 3.81 18.64
CA GLY A 135 -9.12 4.55 19.70
C GLY A 135 -8.09 5.57 19.20
N LEU A 136 -7.85 5.69 17.90
CA LEU A 136 -6.97 6.71 17.34
C LEU A 136 -7.59 8.10 17.52
N THR A 137 -6.81 9.06 18.03
CA THR A 137 -7.27 10.43 18.28
C THR A 137 -6.84 11.42 17.21
N GLY A 138 -5.73 11.15 16.51
CA GLY A 138 -5.20 11.97 15.43
C GLY A 138 -6.02 11.86 14.16
N ALA A 139 -6.36 12.99 13.52
CA ALA A 139 -7.11 12.99 12.25
C ALA A 139 -6.32 12.29 11.11
N GLY A 140 -4.99 12.51 11.05
CA GLY A 140 -4.12 11.85 10.08
C GLY A 140 -4.06 10.35 10.29
N GLU A 141 -3.93 9.89 11.53
CA GLU A 141 -3.91 8.46 11.87
C GLU A 141 -5.22 7.77 11.47
N ARG A 142 -6.37 8.40 11.76
CA ARG A 142 -7.67 7.88 11.33
C ARG A 142 -7.82 7.85 9.82
N ALA A 143 -7.30 8.86 9.10
CA ALA A 143 -7.35 8.86 7.64
C ALA A 143 -6.56 7.69 7.04
N GLU A 144 -5.38 7.35 7.56
CA GLU A 144 -4.61 6.19 7.10
C GLU A 144 -5.29 4.86 7.46
N LEU A 145 -5.91 4.74 8.64
CA LEU A 145 -6.75 3.59 9.00
C LEU A 145 -7.90 3.40 8.00
N TYR A 146 -8.63 4.48 7.68
CA TYR A 146 -9.74 4.43 6.74
C TYR A 146 -9.28 4.04 5.32
N LYS A 147 -8.12 4.56 4.86
CA LYS A 147 -7.52 4.17 3.59
C LYS A 147 -7.17 2.68 3.56
N ALA A 148 -6.48 2.18 4.59
CA ALA A 148 -6.08 0.78 4.67
C ALA A 148 -7.31 -0.15 4.64
N GLN A 149 -8.33 0.15 5.43
CA GLN A 149 -9.58 -0.61 5.45
C GLN A 149 -10.33 -0.52 4.12
N ALA A 150 -10.33 0.65 3.46
CA ALA A 150 -10.98 0.82 2.17
C ALA A 150 -10.34 -0.04 1.08
N VAL A 151 -8.99 -0.10 1.03
CA VAL A 151 -8.25 -0.94 0.08
C VAL A 151 -8.56 -2.42 0.32
N ALA A 152 -8.61 -2.88 1.57
CA ALA A 152 -8.95 -4.26 1.91
C ALA A 152 -10.40 -4.58 1.51
N ALA A 153 -11.36 -3.73 1.90
CA ALA A 153 -12.78 -3.91 1.58
C ALA A 153 -13.03 -3.92 0.06
N HIS A 154 -12.47 -2.95 -0.68
CA HIS A 154 -12.60 -2.89 -2.13
C HIS A 154 -12.01 -4.14 -2.80
N SER A 155 -10.84 -4.59 -2.36
CA SER A 155 -10.22 -5.83 -2.86
C SER A 155 -11.12 -7.05 -2.63
N TYR A 156 -11.69 -7.17 -1.44
CA TYR A 156 -12.64 -8.24 -1.13
C TYR A 156 -13.87 -8.21 -2.02
N LEU A 157 -14.49 -7.03 -2.21
CA LEU A 157 -15.64 -6.87 -3.10
C LEU A 157 -15.34 -7.37 -4.52
N VAL A 158 -14.27 -6.86 -5.12
CA VAL A 158 -13.86 -7.22 -6.49
C VAL A 158 -13.50 -8.70 -6.58
N TYR A 159 -12.80 -9.26 -5.57
CA TYR A 159 -12.49 -10.70 -5.53
C TYR A 159 -13.74 -11.57 -5.58
N MET A 160 -14.77 -11.23 -4.80
CA MET A 160 -16.04 -11.96 -4.76
C MET A 160 -16.80 -11.84 -6.09
N LEU A 161 -16.90 -10.61 -6.62
CA LEU A 161 -17.60 -10.34 -7.88
C LEU A 161 -16.95 -11.04 -9.07
N ASN A 162 -15.62 -11.08 -9.15
CA ASN A 162 -14.88 -11.81 -10.18
C ASN A 162 -15.18 -13.33 -10.17
N ARG A 163 -15.76 -13.84 -9.09
CA ARG A 163 -16.20 -15.25 -8.94
C ARG A 163 -17.70 -15.43 -9.09
N GLY A 164 -18.42 -14.38 -9.49
CA GLY A 164 -19.88 -14.43 -9.60
C GLY A 164 -20.60 -14.57 -8.25
N MET A 165 -19.93 -14.21 -7.14
CA MET A 165 -20.48 -14.32 -5.79
C MET A 165 -20.99 -12.96 -5.33
N VAL A 166 -22.05 -12.96 -4.52
CA VAL A 166 -22.54 -11.74 -3.85
C VAL A 166 -21.72 -11.53 -2.57
N PRO A 167 -20.95 -10.41 -2.45
CA PRO A 167 -20.20 -10.14 -1.24
C PRO A 167 -21.10 -9.99 -0.02
N GLN A 168 -20.70 -10.56 1.12
CA GLN A 168 -21.38 -10.41 2.39
C GLN A 168 -20.60 -9.43 3.26
N VAL A 169 -21.21 -8.31 3.64
CA VAL A 169 -20.56 -7.20 4.34
C VAL A 169 -21.51 -6.54 5.32
N GLY A 170 -21.00 -5.91 6.37
CA GLY A 170 -21.77 -5.02 7.22
C GLY A 170 -21.78 -3.61 6.62
N LEU A 171 -22.94 -2.98 6.55
CA LEU A 171 -23.11 -1.60 6.09
C LEU A 171 -23.51 -0.68 7.24
N LYS A 172 -22.94 0.52 7.30
CA LYS A 172 -23.25 1.55 8.27
C LYS A 172 -23.13 2.94 7.64
N ALA A 173 -24.02 3.87 8.00
CA ALA A 173 -23.93 5.26 7.55
C ALA A 173 -22.58 5.88 7.98
N TYR A 174 -21.92 6.54 7.04
CA TYR A 174 -20.57 7.10 7.25
C TYR A 174 -20.53 8.61 7.53
N SER A 175 -21.65 9.32 7.39
CA SER A 175 -21.74 10.78 7.53
C SER A 175 -21.30 11.32 8.90
N GLY A 176 -21.28 10.47 9.93
CA GLY A 176 -20.80 10.84 11.27
C GLY A 176 -19.30 10.72 11.49
N TYR A 177 -18.52 10.25 10.50
CA TYR A 177 -17.10 9.98 10.64
C TYR A 177 -16.26 10.93 9.78
N SER A 178 -15.74 11.99 10.42
CA SER A 178 -14.93 13.02 9.75
C SER A 178 -13.71 12.44 9.06
N GLY A 179 -13.46 12.83 7.80
CA GLY A 179 -12.33 12.40 6.98
C GLY A 179 -12.49 11.02 6.34
N LEU A 180 -13.55 10.25 6.66
CA LEU A 180 -13.73 8.91 6.11
C LEU A 180 -14.01 8.94 4.61
N SER A 181 -14.93 9.80 4.18
CA SER A 181 -15.29 9.90 2.75
C SER A 181 -14.10 10.27 1.90
N GLU A 182 -13.33 11.28 2.32
CA GLU A 182 -12.14 11.76 1.64
C GLU A 182 -11.04 10.68 1.58
N ALA A 183 -10.85 9.95 2.68
CA ALA A 183 -9.87 8.87 2.73
C ALA A 183 -10.21 7.73 1.76
N VAL A 184 -11.49 7.32 1.69
CA VAL A 184 -11.93 6.27 0.76
C VAL A 184 -11.83 6.74 -0.69
N GLU A 185 -12.24 7.99 -1.00
CA GLU A 185 -12.09 8.55 -2.35
C GLU A 185 -10.63 8.59 -2.81
N ALA A 186 -9.69 8.89 -1.90
CA ALA A 186 -8.27 8.95 -2.22
C ALA A 186 -7.69 7.59 -2.67
N VAL A 187 -8.30 6.48 -2.28
CA VAL A 187 -7.81 5.11 -2.58
C VAL A 187 -8.83 4.25 -3.32
N LYS A 188 -9.90 4.83 -3.85
CA LYS A 188 -11.02 4.10 -4.48
C LYS A 188 -10.62 3.17 -5.63
N ASN A 189 -9.49 3.43 -6.27
CA ASN A 189 -8.94 2.62 -7.36
C ASN A 189 -7.81 1.68 -6.91
N ALA A 190 -7.47 1.67 -5.62
CA ALA A 190 -6.43 0.82 -5.08
C ALA A 190 -6.98 -0.56 -4.69
N MET A 191 -6.23 -1.62 -5.01
CA MET A 191 -6.55 -2.99 -4.64
C MET A 191 -5.29 -3.77 -4.27
N ILE A 192 -5.45 -4.79 -3.44
CA ILE A 192 -4.38 -5.72 -3.10
C ILE A 192 -4.37 -6.84 -4.13
N VAL A 193 -3.23 -7.05 -4.77
CA VAL A 193 -3.06 -8.09 -5.81
C VAL A 193 -1.91 -9.04 -5.45
N TYR A 194 -2.02 -10.27 -5.89
CA TYR A 194 -0.97 -11.27 -5.86
C TYR A 194 -0.87 -11.95 -7.22
N ASN A 195 0.31 -11.96 -7.82
CA ASN A 195 0.54 -12.46 -9.18
C ASN A 195 -0.47 -11.90 -10.21
N GLY A 196 -0.73 -10.59 -10.16
CA GLY A 196 -1.62 -9.90 -11.09
C GLY A 196 -3.13 -10.12 -10.86
N ALA A 197 -3.53 -10.90 -9.87
CA ALA A 197 -4.92 -11.13 -9.52
C ALA A 197 -5.30 -10.50 -8.19
N VAL A 198 -6.51 -9.94 -8.09
CA VAL A 198 -7.04 -9.39 -6.83
C VAL A 198 -7.20 -10.52 -5.82
N ILE A 199 -6.74 -10.29 -4.60
CA ILE A 199 -6.77 -11.29 -3.53
C ILE A 199 -8.07 -11.25 -2.72
N ASN A 200 -8.35 -12.35 -2.02
CA ASN A 200 -9.34 -12.35 -0.93
C ASN A 200 -8.73 -11.61 0.27
N ALA A 201 -8.93 -10.31 0.34
CA ALA A 201 -8.37 -9.45 1.37
C ALA A 201 -9.23 -9.52 2.63
N VAL A 202 -9.10 -10.62 3.37
CA VAL A 202 -9.76 -10.81 4.67
C VAL A 202 -9.01 -10.04 5.77
N TYR A 203 -9.75 -9.59 6.77
CA TYR A 203 -9.22 -8.86 7.92
C TYR A 203 -9.92 -9.31 9.22
N THR A 204 -9.32 -8.98 10.36
CA THR A 204 -9.85 -9.25 11.69
C THR A 204 -9.64 -8.04 12.59
N SER A 205 -10.46 -7.89 13.60
CA SER A 205 -10.33 -6.82 14.61
C SER A 205 -9.20 -7.08 15.60
N CYS A 206 -8.83 -8.34 15.80
CA CYS A 206 -7.75 -8.75 16.70
C CYS A 206 -7.22 -10.12 16.22
N SER A 207 -5.91 -10.28 16.21
CA SER A 207 -5.26 -11.53 15.80
C SER A 207 -4.53 -12.22 16.96
N GLY A 208 -4.45 -11.58 18.13
CA GLY A 208 -3.55 -11.99 19.21
C GLY A 208 -2.09 -11.81 18.78
N SER A 209 -1.21 -12.71 19.23
CA SER A 209 0.24 -12.59 18.89
C SER A 209 0.56 -12.96 17.43
N TYR A 210 -0.32 -13.66 16.74
CA TYR A 210 -0.14 -14.12 15.35
C TYR A 210 -1.45 -14.10 14.59
N THR A 211 -1.39 -13.72 13.31
CA THR A 211 -2.53 -13.89 12.40
C THR A 211 -2.73 -15.36 12.07
N ASN A 212 -3.95 -15.75 11.75
CA ASN A 212 -4.23 -17.11 11.27
C ASN A 212 -3.90 -17.23 9.77
N SER A 213 -3.35 -18.37 9.36
CA SER A 213 -3.25 -18.71 7.94
C SER A 213 -4.60 -19.22 7.41
N ALA A 214 -4.79 -19.17 6.08
CA ALA A 214 -5.95 -19.76 5.43
C ALA A 214 -6.14 -21.24 5.83
N ALA A 215 -5.05 -22.01 5.89
CA ALA A 215 -5.08 -23.41 6.29
C ALA A 215 -5.56 -23.61 7.74
N ASN A 216 -5.11 -22.77 8.68
CA ASN A 216 -5.55 -22.82 10.07
C ASN A 216 -7.04 -22.50 10.25
N MET A 217 -7.61 -21.74 9.33
CA MET A 217 -9.04 -21.41 9.28
C MET A 217 -9.87 -22.47 8.55
N GLY A 218 -9.26 -23.57 8.10
CA GLY A 218 -9.92 -24.61 7.31
C GLY A 218 -10.25 -24.18 5.87
N TRP A 219 -9.63 -23.12 5.38
CA TRP A 219 -9.80 -22.65 4.00
C TRP A 219 -8.74 -23.24 3.09
N THR A 220 -8.97 -23.17 1.78
CA THR A 220 -7.94 -23.52 0.80
C THR A 220 -6.70 -22.67 1.05
N SER A 221 -5.55 -23.32 1.20
CA SER A 221 -4.28 -22.62 1.40
C SER A 221 -3.94 -21.73 0.21
N VAL A 222 -3.60 -20.51 0.49
CA VAL A 222 -3.14 -19.52 -0.51
C VAL A 222 -1.87 -18.83 -0.02
N PRO A 223 -0.92 -18.53 -0.91
CA PRO A 223 0.41 -18.03 -0.50
C PRO A 223 0.40 -16.67 0.21
N TYR A 224 -0.63 -15.87 0.03
CA TYR A 224 -0.74 -14.54 0.60
C TYR A 224 -1.52 -14.48 1.94
N LEU A 225 -2.14 -15.58 2.39
CA LEU A 225 -2.79 -15.68 3.71
C LEU A 225 -2.01 -16.65 4.61
N THR A 226 -0.83 -16.22 5.00
CA THR A 226 0.05 -16.95 5.93
C THR A 226 -0.05 -16.37 7.34
N SER A 227 0.30 -17.17 8.34
CA SER A 227 0.42 -16.67 9.72
C SER A 227 1.64 -15.77 9.83
N VAL A 228 1.46 -14.57 10.36
CA VAL A 228 2.53 -13.61 10.65
C VAL A 228 2.41 -13.12 12.09
N GLU A 229 3.54 -12.74 12.69
CA GLU A 229 3.55 -12.17 14.03
C GLU A 229 2.88 -10.79 14.04
N SER A 230 1.97 -10.58 15.01
CA SER A 230 1.30 -9.30 15.25
C SER A 230 1.71 -8.78 16.63
N LYS A 231 2.70 -7.87 16.65
CA LYS A 231 3.36 -7.42 17.89
C LYS A 231 2.52 -6.47 18.75
N TYR A 232 1.44 -5.94 18.20
CA TYR A 232 0.68 -4.83 18.80
C TYR A 232 -0.80 -5.14 19.02
N ASP A 233 -1.19 -6.41 18.89
CA ASP A 233 -2.53 -6.89 19.23
C ASP A 233 -2.64 -7.31 20.69
#